data_8a0a2a69f88c87bfe7e33a33631813ff
#
_entry.id   8a0a2a69f88c87bfe7e33a33631813ff
#
_cell.length_a   1.000
_cell.length_b   1.000
_cell.length_c   1.000
_cell.angle_alpha   90.00
_cell.angle_beta   90.00
_cell.angle_gamma   90.00
#
_symmetry.space_group_name_H-M   'P 1'
#
loop_
_entity.id
_entity.type
_entity.pdbx_description
1 polymer ?
#
loop_
_entity_poly.entity_id
_entity_poly.type
_entity_poly.pdbx_seq_one_letter_code
_entity_poly.pdbx_strand_id
1 'polypeptide(L)'
;MEETALDLMCEYCQDNLDTMHKDSFSTEMIQEVKTLLESQFDTVDDEILLHALVMLPCGRTSYQCPPMENVAEKIDKIRAKPQPAQRTPEWYEYRRTLLTASVAYKALGTPAKQRELIKRREAPVVVHDHVCTEGPMHWGVKYEPVSVQYYQWKYNTVVEEFGCITHDVYTTLGASPDGINVSPGPLYGRMLEIKNPFTREITGIPKEEYWVQCQVQMEVCDLDACDFLETKFVEYESEEAFRADGTFQTTADGQPKGIYLQFLTDTVVYEYAPFQCTEEEYVAWEKKQMDDRSWIKTAYWKLDDVSCVLILRQPAWFASVVNKFITV
;
A
#
# COMPACT_ATOMS: atom_id res chain seq x y z
N MET A 1 -7.30 -23.56 -25.95
CA MET A 1 -8.24 -23.28 -24.81
C MET A 1 -7.70 -22.16 -23.92
N GLU A 2 -6.47 -22.24 -23.39
CA GLU A 2 -5.89 -21.21 -22.53
C GLU A 2 -5.81 -19.83 -23.22
N GLU A 3 -5.30 -19.76 -24.45
CA GLU A 3 -5.26 -18.53 -25.26
C GLU A 3 -6.67 -17.97 -25.48
N THR A 4 -7.64 -18.82 -25.82
CA THR A 4 -9.05 -18.42 -25.96
C THR A 4 -9.63 -17.91 -24.64
N ALA A 5 -9.30 -18.54 -23.51
CA ALA A 5 -9.71 -18.08 -22.19
C ALA A 5 -9.16 -16.67 -21.88
N LEU A 6 -7.88 -16.44 -22.17
CA LEU A 6 -7.23 -15.15 -21.97
C LEU A 6 -7.85 -14.05 -22.86
N ASP A 7 -8.12 -14.35 -24.14
CA ASP A 7 -8.78 -13.42 -25.06
C ASP A 7 -10.17 -13.02 -24.57
N LEU A 8 -11.00 -13.99 -24.17
CA LEU A 8 -12.34 -13.74 -23.62
C LEU A 8 -12.29 -12.95 -22.31
N MET A 9 -11.30 -13.20 -21.44
CA MET A 9 -11.08 -12.40 -20.23
C MET A 9 -10.69 -10.96 -20.55
N CYS A 10 -9.86 -10.75 -21.56
CA CYS A 10 -9.50 -9.41 -22.05
C CYS A 10 -10.71 -8.66 -22.60
N GLU A 11 -11.56 -9.32 -23.38
CA GLU A 11 -12.83 -8.74 -23.89
C GLU A 11 -13.75 -8.37 -22.73
N TYR A 12 -13.96 -9.28 -21.78
CA TYR A 12 -14.76 -9.02 -20.58
C TYR A 12 -14.26 -7.78 -19.81
N CYS A 13 -12.93 -7.64 -19.64
CA CYS A 13 -12.35 -6.47 -18.98
C CYS A 13 -12.64 -5.18 -19.75
N GLN A 14 -12.58 -5.19 -21.09
CA GLN A 14 -12.87 -4.01 -21.91
C GLN A 14 -14.35 -3.59 -21.81
N ASP A 15 -15.26 -4.55 -21.78
CA ASP A 15 -16.70 -4.30 -21.72
C ASP A 15 -17.18 -3.88 -20.30
N ASN A 16 -16.41 -4.24 -19.26
CA ASN A 16 -16.80 -4.02 -17.87
C ASN A 16 -15.81 -3.13 -17.10
N LEU A 17 -15.15 -2.18 -17.78
CA LEU A 17 -14.12 -1.32 -17.20
C LEU A 17 -14.54 -0.63 -15.91
N ASP A 18 -15.75 -0.08 -15.85
CA ASP A 18 -16.25 0.69 -14.71
C ASP A 18 -16.52 -0.17 -13.46
N THR A 19 -16.52 -1.48 -13.58
CA THR A 19 -16.73 -2.44 -12.48
C THR A 19 -15.46 -3.20 -12.06
N MET A 20 -14.32 -3.03 -12.75
CA MET A 20 -13.06 -3.71 -12.47
C MET A 20 -12.59 -3.60 -11.02
N HIS A 21 -12.96 -2.53 -10.33
CA HIS A 21 -12.59 -2.31 -8.93
C HIS A 21 -13.36 -3.20 -7.94
N LYS A 22 -14.49 -3.80 -8.32
CA LYS A 22 -15.34 -4.60 -7.42
C LYS A 22 -14.65 -5.90 -7.01
N ASP A 23 -14.84 -6.32 -5.76
CA ASP A 23 -14.31 -7.59 -5.26
C ASP A 23 -14.89 -8.81 -5.99
N SER A 24 -16.11 -8.71 -6.50
CA SER A 24 -16.77 -9.76 -7.30
C SER A 24 -16.25 -9.87 -8.74
N PHE A 25 -15.55 -8.86 -9.27
CA PHE A 25 -15.21 -8.76 -10.70
C PHE A 25 -14.54 -10.02 -11.27
N SER A 26 -13.49 -10.50 -10.62
CA SER A 26 -12.78 -11.70 -11.10
C SER A 26 -13.65 -12.96 -11.06
N THR A 27 -14.52 -13.09 -10.06
CA THR A 27 -15.43 -14.25 -9.95
C THR A 27 -16.50 -14.20 -11.03
N GLU A 28 -17.08 -13.05 -11.30
CA GLU A 28 -18.07 -12.83 -12.35
C GLU A 28 -17.46 -13.10 -13.73
N MET A 29 -16.26 -12.58 -13.99
CA MET A 29 -15.51 -12.81 -15.23
C MET A 29 -15.23 -14.31 -15.47
N ILE A 30 -14.69 -15.02 -14.48
CA ILE A 30 -14.40 -16.45 -14.58
C ILE A 30 -15.67 -17.23 -14.90
N GLN A 31 -16.78 -16.92 -14.24
CA GLN A 31 -18.05 -17.61 -14.46
C GLN A 31 -18.58 -17.39 -15.87
N GLU A 32 -18.52 -16.18 -16.41
CA GLU A 32 -18.97 -15.86 -17.76
C GLU A 32 -18.07 -16.50 -18.81
N VAL A 33 -16.75 -16.35 -18.69
CA VAL A 33 -15.78 -16.96 -19.59
C VAL A 33 -15.88 -18.49 -19.58
N LYS A 34 -16.05 -19.11 -18.40
CA LYS A 34 -16.30 -20.56 -18.29
C LYS A 34 -17.50 -20.99 -19.10
N THR A 35 -18.62 -20.28 -18.94
CA THR A 35 -19.88 -20.57 -19.68
C THR A 35 -19.68 -20.48 -21.20
N LEU A 36 -18.93 -19.48 -21.68
CA LEU A 36 -18.61 -19.33 -23.10
C LEU A 36 -17.73 -20.46 -23.60
N LEU A 37 -16.70 -20.86 -22.84
CA LEU A 37 -15.83 -21.98 -23.21
C LEU A 37 -16.56 -23.32 -23.20
N GLU A 38 -17.44 -23.59 -22.25
CA GLU A 38 -18.28 -24.81 -22.22
C GLU A 38 -19.22 -24.92 -23.42
N SER A 39 -19.55 -23.81 -24.07
CA SER A 39 -20.28 -23.83 -25.33
C SER A 39 -19.45 -24.26 -26.53
N GLN A 40 -18.12 -24.23 -26.43
CA GLN A 40 -17.19 -24.51 -27.52
C GLN A 40 -16.36 -25.79 -27.31
N PHE A 41 -16.20 -26.21 -26.06
CA PHE A 41 -15.36 -27.34 -25.66
C PHE A 41 -16.14 -28.28 -24.73
N ASP A 42 -15.98 -29.60 -24.91
CA ASP A 42 -16.66 -30.61 -24.13
C ASP A 42 -16.34 -30.58 -22.63
N THR A 43 -15.12 -30.12 -22.27
CA THR A 43 -14.67 -29.98 -20.87
C THR A 43 -13.81 -28.73 -20.72
N VAL A 44 -14.03 -27.98 -19.65
CA VAL A 44 -13.23 -26.79 -19.29
C VAL A 44 -12.63 -27.05 -17.89
N ASP A 45 -11.31 -27.04 -17.82
CA ASP A 45 -10.57 -27.20 -16.57
C ASP A 45 -10.45 -25.85 -15.85
N ASP A 46 -10.80 -25.81 -14.58
CA ASP A 46 -10.70 -24.61 -13.75
C ASP A 46 -9.23 -24.14 -13.59
N GLU A 47 -8.24 -25.03 -13.66
CA GLU A 47 -6.82 -24.66 -13.63
C GLU A 47 -6.43 -23.80 -14.83
N ILE A 48 -7.01 -24.02 -16.00
CA ILE A 48 -6.78 -23.20 -17.21
C ILE A 48 -7.31 -21.78 -17.00
N LEU A 49 -8.48 -21.66 -16.40
CA LEU A 49 -9.08 -20.34 -16.11
C LEU A 49 -8.27 -19.57 -15.06
N LEU A 50 -7.81 -20.25 -14.02
CA LEU A 50 -6.95 -19.64 -13.00
C LEU A 50 -5.61 -19.20 -13.58
N HIS A 51 -5.01 -20.00 -14.47
CA HIS A 51 -3.77 -19.65 -15.14
C HIS A 51 -3.96 -18.45 -16.08
N ALA A 52 -5.02 -18.43 -16.88
CA ALA A 52 -5.36 -17.28 -17.74
C ALA A 52 -5.59 -16.00 -16.90
N LEU A 53 -6.28 -16.11 -15.76
CA LEU A 53 -6.50 -14.98 -14.85
C LEU A 53 -5.19 -14.38 -14.32
N VAL A 54 -4.22 -15.24 -14.01
CA VAL A 54 -2.87 -14.84 -13.56
C VAL A 54 -2.12 -14.07 -14.64
N MET A 55 -2.28 -14.45 -15.91
CA MET A 55 -1.64 -13.81 -17.06
C MET A 55 -2.35 -12.54 -17.51
N LEU A 56 -3.52 -12.23 -16.96
CA LEU A 56 -4.35 -11.11 -17.37
C LEU A 56 -3.71 -9.77 -16.99
N PRO A 57 -3.41 -8.86 -17.95
CA PRO A 57 -2.77 -7.57 -17.65
C PRO A 57 -3.63 -6.62 -16.80
N CYS A 58 -4.95 -6.80 -16.84
CA CYS A 58 -5.93 -5.97 -16.15
C CYS A 58 -6.39 -6.54 -14.80
N GLY A 59 -5.72 -7.58 -14.29
CA GLY A 59 -6.03 -8.16 -12.98
C GLY A 59 -5.69 -7.23 -11.81
N ARG A 60 -6.13 -7.61 -10.61
CA ARG A 60 -5.78 -6.88 -9.37
C ARG A 60 -4.32 -7.01 -8.98
N THR A 61 -3.66 -8.03 -9.47
CA THR A 61 -2.22 -8.28 -9.29
C THR A 61 -1.61 -8.66 -10.62
N SER A 62 -0.32 -8.42 -10.76
CA SER A 62 0.45 -8.83 -11.95
C SER A 62 1.75 -9.50 -11.53
N TYR A 63 2.29 -10.32 -12.42
CA TYR A 63 3.57 -11.01 -12.22
C TYR A 63 4.73 -10.32 -12.92
N GLN A 64 4.46 -9.48 -13.89
CA GLN A 64 5.49 -8.79 -14.67
C GLN A 64 5.18 -7.30 -14.73
N CYS A 65 6.21 -6.49 -14.44
CA CYS A 65 6.16 -5.06 -14.67
C CYS A 65 6.67 -4.80 -16.09
N PRO A 66 5.88 -4.17 -16.97
CA PRO A 66 6.39 -3.73 -18.23
C PRO A 66 7.48 -2.66 -18.03
N PRO A 67 8.37 -2.44 -19.01
CA PRO A 67 9.33 -1.35 -18.96
C PRO A 67 8.63 -0.02 -18.74
N MET A 68 9.04 0.71 -17.71
CA MET A 68 8.51 2.05 -17.42
C MET A 68 9.37 3.10 -18.12
N GLU A 69 8.73 4.08 -18.78
CA GLU A 69 9.41 5.11 -19.54
C GLU A 69 9.50 6.43 -18.77
N ASN A 70 10.58 7.19 -19.01
CA ASN A 70 10.77 8.55 -18.51
C ASN A 70 10.65 8.68 -16.98
N VAL A 71 10.99 7.61 -16.25
CA VAL A 71 10.81 7.52 -14.78
C VAL A 71 11.53 8.65 -14.05
N ALA A 72 12.78 8.95 -14.44
CA ALA A 72 13.55 10.02 -13.81
C ALA A 72 12.86 11.38 -13.90
N GLU A 73 12.36 11.72 -15.11
CA GLU A 73 11.64 12.98 -15.34
C GLU A 73 10.34 13.05 -14.54
N LYS A 74 9.61 11.91 -14.46
CA LYS A 74 8.38 11.82 -13.69
C LYS A 74 8.64 12.02 -12.19
N ILE A 75 9.68 11.39 -11.63
CA ILE A 75 10.07 11.56 -10.21
C ILE A 75 10.51 13.00 -9.95
N ASP A 76 11.33 13.59 -10.81
CA ASP A 76 11.78 14.99 -10.64
C ASP A 76 10.60 15.98 -10.71
N LYS A 77 9.62 15.71 -11.58
CA LYS A 77 8.37 16.48 -11.63
C LYS A 77 7.57 16.36 -10.34
N ILE A 78 7.49 15.17 -9.74
CA ILE A 78 6.85 14.95 -8.44
C ILE A 78 7.58 15.74 -7.35
N ARG A 79 8.91 15.67 -7.29
CA ARG A 79 9.74 16.41 -6.31
C ARG A 79 9.56 17.93 -6.41
N ALA A 80 9.33 18.43 -7.62
CA ALA A 80 9.15 19.87 -7.86
C ALA A 80 7.76 20.40 -7.41
N LYS A 81 6.78 19.53 -7.15
CA LYS A 81 5.45 19.94 -6.70
C LYS A 81 5.48 20.41 -5.23
N PRO A 82 4.64 21.39 -4.85
CA PRO A 82 4.44 21.74 -3.44
C PRO A 82 3.96 20.53 -2.63
N GLN A 83 4.66 20.19 -1.57
CA GLN A 83 4.36 19.03 -0.73
C GLN A 83 4.52 19.40 0.74
N PRO A 84 3.45 19.79 1.44
CA PRO A 84 3.51 19.96 2.89
C PRO A 84 3.97 18.66 3.56
N ALA A 85 4.86 18.76 4.55
CA ALA A 85 5.35 17.62 5.29
C ALA A 85 4.18 16.85 5.93
N GLN A 86 4.22 15.52 5.85
CA GLN A 86 3.14 14.66 6.36
C GLN A 86 2.87 14.92 7.85
N ARG A 87 1.59 14.84 8.22
CA ARG A 87 1.11 14.98 9.61
C ARG A 87 1.30 16.36 10.24
N THR A 88 1.67 17.39 9.45
CA THR A 88 1.64 18.79 9.89
C THR A 88 0.24 19.40 9.74
N PRO A 89 -0.09 20.50 10.46
CA PRO A 89 -1.34 21.22 10.26
C PRO A 89 -1.57 21.65 8.81
N GLU A 90 -0.52 22.10 8.14
CA GLU A 90 -0.53 22.51 6.72
C GLU A 90 -0.89 21.33 5.81
N TRP A 91 -0.38 20.13 6.11
CA TRP A 91 -0.68 18.91 5.36
C TRP A 91 -2.15 18.49 5.53
N TYR A 92 -2.71 18.58 6.73
CA TYR A 92 -4.13 18.27 6.97
C TYR A 92 -5.04 19.27 6.25
N GLU A 93 -4.72 20.57 6.29
CA GLU A 93 -5.49 21.60 5.59
C GLU A 93 -5.40 21.43 4.07
N TYR A 94 -4.21 21.16 3.53
CA TYR A 94 -4.01 20.88 2.11
C TYR A 94 -4.84 19.67 1.64
N ARG A 95 -4.78 18.58 2.38
CA ARG A 95 -5.54 17.36 2.07
C ARG A 95 -7.06 17.52 2.17
N ARG A 96 -7.53 18.43 3.02
CA ARG A 96 -8.97 18.69 3.20
C ARG A 96 -9.62 19.19 1.92
N THR A 97 -8.89 19.92 1.08
CA THR A 97 -9.38 20.43 -0.19
C THR A 97 -9.42 19.40 -1.30
N LEU A 98 -8.83 18.21 -1.08
CA LEU A 98 -8.64 17.17 -2.08
C LEU A 98 -9.49 15.93 -1.79
N LEU A 99 -9.93 15.24 -2.84
CA LEU A 99 -10.29 13.83 -2.76
C LEU A 99 -8.98 13.03 -2.81
N THR A 100 -8.56 12.53 -1.65
CA THR A 100 -7.31 11.77 -1.57
C THR A 100 -7.50 10.31 -1.96
N ALA A 101 -6.47 9.69 -2.54
CA ALA A 101 -6.48 8.30 -3.01
C ALA A 101 -7.03 7.32 -1.96
N SER A 102 -6.66 7.49 -0.69
CA SER A 102 -7.08 6.61 0.42
C SER A 102 -8.59 6.59 0.70
N VAL A 103 -9.35 7.54 0.19
CA VAL A 103 -10.81 7.59 0.36
C VAL A 103 -11.57 7.63 -0.97
N ALA A 104 -10.86 7.62 -2.09
CA ALA A 104 -11.44 7.75 -3.43
C ALA A 104 -12.46 6.64 -3.74
N TYR A 105 -12.24 5.41 -3.24
CA TYR A 105 -13.16 4.29 -3.41
C TYR A 105 -14.60 4.60 -2.93
N LYS A 106 -14.76 5.53 -1.96
CA LYS A 106 -16.09 5.93 -1.46
C LYS A 106 -16.91 6.67 -2.52
N ALA A 107 -16.25 7.34 -3.47
CA ALA A 107 -16.92 8.02 -4.57
C ALA A 107 -17.56 7.03 -5.56
N LEU A 108 -17.02 5.80 -5.64
CA LEU A 108 -17.58 4.70 -6.44
C LEU A 108 -18.67 3.93 -5.71
N GLY A 109 -18.82 4.17 -4.42
CA GLY A 109 -19.73 3.43 -3.54
C GLY A 109 -21.16 3.99 -3.53
N THR A 110 -21.91 3.58 -2.51
CA THR A 110 -23.29 3.98 -2.31
C THR A 110 -23.45 5.49 -2.09
N PRO A 111 -24.67 6.07 -2.31
CA PRO A 111 -24.93 7.47 -1.99
C PRO A 111 -24.62 7.85 -0.52
N ALA A 112 -24.66 6.89 0.40
CA ALA A 112 -24.28 7.11 1.79
C ALA A 112 -22.76 7.35 1.94
N LYS A 113 -21.93 6.53 1.26
CA LYS A 113 -20.46 6.68 1.22
C LYS A 113 -20.07 8.02 0.55
N GLN A 114 -20.74 8.40 -0.53
CA GLN A 114 -20.51 9.68 -1.21
C GLN A 114 -20.84 10.87 -0.30
N ARG A 115 -21.97 10.85 0.42
CA ARG A 115 -22.33 11.89 1.41
C ARG A 115 -21.31 11.99 2.56
N GLU A 116 -20.70 10.87 2.95
CA GLU A 116 -19.63 10.86 3.96
C GLU A 116 -18.39 11.65 3.47
N LEU A 117 -18.01 11.52 2.19
CA LEU A 117 -16.92 12.30 1.59
C LEU A 117 -17.21 13.81 1.65
N ILE A 118 -18.41 14.21 1.24
CA ILE A 118 -18.81 15.63 1.26
C ILE A 118 -18.72 16.19 2.69
N LYS A 119 -19.32 15.48 3.66
CA LYS A 119 -19.27 15.88 5.08
C LYS A 119 -17.85 16.00 5.61
N ARG A 120 -16.95 15.08 5.20
CA ARG A 120 -15.55 15.13 5.62
C ARG A 120 -14.83 16.38 5.10
N ARG A 121 -15.11 16.81 3.88
CA ARG A 121 -14.52 18.01 3.29
C ARG A 121 -15.02 19.30 3.95
N GLU A 122 -16.28 19.33 4.41
CA GLU A 122 -16.91 20.46 5.10
C GLU A 122 -16.52 20.52 6.58
N ALA A 123 -16.12 19.40 7.19
CA ALA A 123 -15.76 19.33 8.60
C ALA A 123 -14.47 20.12 8.87
N PRO A 124 -14.39 20.86 10.00
CA PRO A 124 -13.14 21.51 10.40
C PRO A 124 -12.06 20.47 10.66
N VAL A 125 -10.81 20.83 10.38
CA VAL A 125 -9.65 19.99 10.75
C VAL A 125 -9.55 19.99 12.28
N VAL A 126 -9.80 18.82 12.87
CA VAL A 126 -9.59 18.61 14.30
C VAL A 126 -8.25 17.88 14.46
N VAL A 127 -7.25 18.61 14.92
CA VAL A 127 -5.99 18.01 15.36
C VAL A 127 -6.23 17.52 16.80
N HIS A 128 -6.25 16.19 16.99
CA HIS A 128 -6.41 15.62 18.31
C HIS A 128 -5.08 15.66 19.07
N ASP A 129 -5.06 16.35 20.21
CA ASP A 129 -3.88 16.40 21.09
C ASP A 129 -3.55 15.04 21.75
N HIS A 130 -4.50 14.12 21.74
CA HIS A 130 -4.31 12.77 22.28
C HIS A 130 -4.53 11.72 21.18
N VAL A 131 -3.44 11.07 20.76
CA VAL A 131 -3.49 9.92 19.86
C VAL A 131 -3.62 8.65 20.71
N CYS A 132 -4.68 7.87 20.49
CA CYS A 132 -4.79 6.54 21.08
C CYS A 132 -3.70 5.64 20.48
N THR A 133 -2.72 5.24 21.30
CA THR A 133 -1.55 4.46 20.88
C THR A 133 -1.83 2.95 20.77
N GLU A 134 -3.03 2.50 21.12
CA GLU A 134 -3.41 1.08 21.11
C GLU A 134 -4.37 0.69 19.99
N GLY A 135 -4.82 1.67 19.21
CA GLY A 135 -5.80 1.42 18.13
C GLY A 135 -5.16 0.91 16.82
N PRO A 136 -5.97 0.25 15.96
CA PRO A 136 -5.49 -0.25 14.66
C PRO A 136 -4.89 0.83 13.75
N MET A 137 -5.40 2.06 13.80
CA MET A 137 -4.85 3.18 13.03
C MET A 137 -3.45 3.56 13.51
N HIS A 138 -3.24 3.58 14.82
CA HIS A 138 -1.93 3.87 15.39
C HIS A 138 -0.94 2.72 15.13
N TRP A 139 -1.42 1.47 15.13
CA TRP A 139 -0.63 0.30 14.74
C TRP A 139 -0.05 0.45 13.34
N GLY A 140 -0.88 0.87 12.37
CA GLY A 140 -0.44 1.19 11.02
C GLY A 140 0.70 2.20 11.00
N VAL A 141 0.51 3.34 11.66
CA VAL A 141 1.52 4.41 11.75
C VAL A 141 2.82 3.94 12.42
N LYS A 142 2.69 3.14 13.48
CA LYS A 142 3.84 2.61 14.24
C LYS A 142 4.70 1.66 13.40
N TYR A 143 4.09 0.79 12.60
CA TYR A 143 4.82 -0.24 11.87
C TYR A 143 5.15 0.12 10.40
N GLU A 144 4.63 1.23 9.88
CA GLU A 144 4.95 1.71 8.53
C GLU A 144 6.47 1.89 8.30
N PRO A 145 7.25 2.53 9.21
CA PRO A 145 8.70 2.64 9.04
C PRO A 145 9.43 1.28 9.04
N VAL A 146 8.96 0.31 9.83
CA VAL A 146 9.51 -1.05 9.84
C VAL A 146 9.23 -1.76 8.53
N SER A 147 8.04 -1.58 7.96
CA SER A 147 7.67 -2.14 6.66
C SER A 147 8.51 -1.56 5.53
N VAL A 148 8.81 -0.24 5.57
CA VAL A 148 9.75 0.39 4.63
C VAL A 148 11.14 -0.22 4.76
N GLN A 149 11.66 -0.37 5.99
CA GLN A 149 12.97 -1.00 6.24
C GLN A 149 13.00 -2.44 5.73
N TYR A 150 11.95 -3.23 6.00
CA TYR A 150 11.81 -4.59 5.48
C TYR A 150 11.85 -4.61 3.95
N TYR A 151 11.05 -3.76 3.29
CA TYR A 151 10.99 -3.70 1.83
C TYR A 151 12.33 -3.32 1.22
N GLN A 152 12.99 -2.29 1.74
CA GLN A 152 14.31 -1.85 1.27
C GLN A 152 15.35 -2.96 1.43
N TRP A 153 15.37 -3.66 2.57
CA TRP A 153 16.25 -4.78 2.83
C TRP A 153 15.96 -5.96 1.89
N LYS A 154 14.69 -6.35 1.78
CA LYS A 154 14.25 -7.52 1.00
C LYS A 154 14.58 -7.39 -0.49
N TYR A 155 14.40 -6.20 -1.03
CA TYR A 155 14.53 -5.92 -2.46
C TYR A 155 15.81 -5.16 -2.82
N ASN A 156 16.67 -4.88 -1.85
CA ASN A 156 17.92 -4.13 -2.02
C ASN A 156 17.70 -2.82 -2.79
N THR A 157 16.79 -2.00 -2.31
CA THR A 157 16.35 -0.75 -2.95
C THR A 157 16.32 0.40 -1.94
N VAL A 158 16.14 1.62 -2.42
CA VAL A 158 15.90 2.81 -1.59
C VAL A 158 14.55 3.40 -1.95
N VAL A 159 13.73 3.62 -0.94
CA VAL A 159 12.42 4.24 -1.05
C VAL A 159 12.50 5.67 -0.54
N GLU A 160 12.04 6.63 -1.35
CA GLU A 160 11.91 8.04 -0.97
C GLU A 160 10.45 8.31 -0.59
N GLU A 161 10.26 9.01 0.53
CA GLU A 161 8.96 9.46 1.01
C GLU A 161 8.53 10.74 0.28
N PHE A 162 7.24 10.83 -0.05
CA PHE A 162 6.64 12.00 -0.68
C PHE A 162 5.44 12.50 0.14
N GLY A 163 5.19 13.79 0.09
CA GLY A 163 4.05 14.41 0.73
C GLY A 163 2.74 14.17 -0.02
N CYS A 164 1.77 15.07 0.18
CA CYS A 164 0.54 15.04 -0.59
C CYS A 164 0.73 15.70 -1.96
N ILE A 165 0.60 14.92 -3.02
CA ILE A 165 0.80 15.31 -4.41
C ILE A 165 -0.57 15.55 -5.05
N THR A 166 -0.71 16.62 -5.83
CA THR A 166 -1.96 16.94 -6.56
C THR A 166 -1.83 16.46 -8.00
N HIS A 167 -2.92 15.93 -8.56
CA HIS A 167 -3.00 15.53 -9.97
C HIS A 167 -2.89 16.75 -10.90
N ASP A 168 -2.16 16.63 -12.01
CA ASP A 168 -1.88 17.75 -12.92
C ASP A 168 -3.13 18.30 -13.64
N VAL A 169 -4.05 17.40 -14.01
CA VAL A 169 -5.28 17.76 -14.75
C VAL A 169 -6.47 17.87 -13.79
N TYR A 170 -6.65 16.90 -12.92
CA TYR A 170 -7.76 16.86 -11.97
C TYR A 170 -7.30 17.38 -10.62
N THR A 171 -7.17 18.69 -10.50
CA THR A 171 -6.55 19.38 -9.35
C THR A 171 -7.29 19.18 -8.01
N THR A 172 -8.47 18.58 -8.02
CA THR A 172 -9.20 18.14 -6.82
C THR A 172 -8.79 16.74 -6.34
N LEU A 173 -7.98 16.00 -7.12
CA LEU A 173 -7.45 14.69 -6.72
C LEU A 173 -6.04 14.84 -6.14
N GLY A 174 -5.78 14.09 -5.08
CA GLY A 174 -4.46 14.05 -4.46
C GLY A 174 -4.09 12.68 -3.94
N ALA A 175 -2.80 12.43 -3.80
CA ALA A 175 -2.25 11.19 -3.28
C ALA A 175 -1.03 11.45 -2.39
N SER A 176 -0.84 10.59 -1.40
CA SER A 176 0.38 10.52 -0.60
C SER A 176 0.80 9.06 -0.61
N PRO A 177 1.67 8.64 -1.54
CA PRO A 177 2.22 7.29 -1.52
C PRO A 177 3.09 7.10 -0.28
N ASP A 178 3.17 5.87 0.24
CA ASP A 178 4.07 5.56 1.35
C ASP A 178 5.54 5.56 0.90
N GLY A 179 5.77 5.52 -0.42
CA GLY A 179 7.07 5.76 -1.01
C GLY A 179 7.15 5.49 -2.52
N ILE A 180 8.28 5.87 -3.09
CA ILE A 180 8.63 5.57 -4.49
C ILE A 180 10.07 5.06 -4.50
N ASN A 181 10.31 3.97 -5.23
CA ASN A 181 11.66 3.45 -5.41
C ASN A 181 12.50 4.39 -6.27
N VAL A 182 13.63 4.87 -5.71
CA VAL A 182 14.53 5.84 -6.35
C VAL A 182 15.93 5.28 -6.63
N SER A 183 16.23 4.05 -6.25
CA SER A 183 17.46 3.36 -6.64
C SER A 183 17.38 2.89 -8.07
N PRO A 184 18.45 3.09 -8.87
CA PRO A 184 18.55 2.49 -10.19
C PRO A 184 18.41 0.96 -10.13
N GLY A 185 17.55 0.40 -10.98
CA GLY A 185 17.32 -1.04 -11.01
C GLY A 185 15.90 -1.41 -11.46
N PRO A 186 15.52 -2.69 -11.32
CA PRO A 186 14.22 -3.19 -11.81
C PRO A 186 13.00 -2.56 -11.12
N LEU A 187 13.19 -1.97 -9.93
CA LEU A 187 12.12 -1.35 -9.15
C LEU A 187 12.08 0.17 -9.30
N TYR A 188 13.00 0.78 -10.08
CA TYR A 188 13.08 2.23 -10.21
C TYR A 188 11.78 2.83 -10.70
N GLY A 189 11.20 3.77 -9.93
CA GLY A 189 9.90 4.39 -10.20
C GLY A 189 8.68 3.57 -9.75
N ARG A 190 8.88 2.36 -9.21
CA ARG A 190 7.77 1.60 -8.65
C ARG A 190 7.33 2.23 -7.34
N MET A 191 6.06 2.51 -7.23
CA MET A 191 5.46 3.05 -6.00
C MET A 191 5.35 1.96 -4.93
N LEU A 192 5.23 2.37 -3.68
CA LEU A 192 5.00 1.51 -2.55
C LEU A 192 3.75 1.99 -1.80
N GLU A 193 2.82 1.08 -1.55
CA GLU A 193 1.68 1.28 -0.65
C GLU A 193 1.71 0.21 0.42
N ILE A 194 1.68 0.62 1.69
CA ILE A 194 1.86 -0.26 2.85
C ILE A 194 0.56 -0.40 3.61
N LYS A 195 0.26 -1.62 4.03
CA LYS A 195 -0.77 -1.91 5.01
C LYS A 195 -0.21 -2.79 6.12
N ASN A 196 -0.40 -2.36 7.37
CA ASN A 196 -0.03 -3.11 8.57
C ASN A 196 -1.30 -3.61 9.27
N PRO A 197 -1.91 -4.74 8.82
CA PRO A 197 -3.11 -5.25 9.44
C PRO A 197 -2.84 -5.69 10.89
N PHE A 198 -3.70 -5.22 11.82
CA PHE A 198 -3.60 -5.60 13.23
C PHE A 198 -4.16 -7.02 13.48
N THR A 199 -5.36 -7.30 12.95
CA THR A 199 -6.04 -8.60 13.17
C THR A 199 -6.42 -9.32 11.88
N ARG A 200 -6.52 -8.60 10.77
CA ARG A 200 -6.94 -9.17 9.50
C ARG A 200 -5.90 -10.14 8.94
N GLU A 201 -6.35 -11.21 8.32
CA GLU A 201 -5.50 -12.09 7.54
C GLU A 201 -5.03 -11.41 6.24
N ILE A 202 -3.84 -11.79 5.80
CA ILE A 202 -3.25 -11.38 4.52
C ILE A 202 -3.63 -12.44 3.50
N THR A 203 -4.28 -12.04 2.42
CA THR A 203 -4.75 -12.97 1.37
C THR A 203 -3.90 -12.92 0.10
N GLY A 204 -3.00 -11.93 -0.01
CA GLY A 204 -2.24 -11.68 -1.24
C GLY A 204 -3.07 -11.02 -2.36
N ILE A 205 -4.34 -10.74 -2.12
CA ILE A 205 -5.22 -10.06 -3.09
C ILE A 205 -5.66 -8.72 -2.49
N PRO A 206 -5.30 -7.58 -3.10
CA PRO A 206 -5.70 -6.26 -2.62
C PRO A 206 -7.24 -6.13 -2.61
N LYS A 207 -7.80 -5.66 -1.51
CA LYS A 207 -9.22 -5.31 -1.46
C LYS A 207 -9.55 -4.18 -2.43
N GLU A 208 -10.82 -4.07 -2.82
CA GLU A 208 -11.34 -3.01 -3.69
C GLU A 208 -10.81 -1.62 -3.29
N GLU A 209 -10.94 -1.27 -2.01
CA GLU A 209 -10.52 0.04 -1.51
C GLU A 209 -9.02 0.31 -1.66
N TYR A 210 -8.18 -0.70 -1.51
CA TYR A 210 -6.72 -0.58 -1.64
C TYR A 210 -6.28 -0.57 -3.10
N TRP A 211 -6.92 -1.39 -3.95
CA TRP A 211 -6.66 -1.36 -5.38
C TRP A 211 -7.03 0.00 -5.99
N VAL A 212 -8.21 0.55 -5.66
CA VAL A 212 -8.61 1.91 -6.08
C VAL A 212 -7.63 2.96 -5.57
N GLN A 213 -7.16 2.84 -4.32
CA GLN A 213 -6.14 3.72 -3.77
C GLN A 213 -4.86 3.71 -4.62
N CYS A 214 -4.31 2.53 -4.92
CA CYS A 214 -3.11 2.39 -5.75
C CYS A 214 -3.33 2.95 -7.17
N GLN A 215 -4.49 2.71 -7.79
CA GLN A 215 -4.80 3.25 -9.11
C GLN A 215 -4.80 4.79 -9.11
N VAL A 216 -5.47 5.42 -8.14
CA VAL A 216 -5.50 6.89 -8.02
C VAL A 216 -4.11 7.45 -7.70
N GLN A 217 -3.31 6.76 -6.89
CA GLN A 217 -1.93 7.17 -6.61
C GLN A 217 -1.08 7.14 -7.89
N MET A 218 -1.15 6.06 -8.67
CA MET A 218 -0.40 5.94 -9.93
C MET A 218 -0.82 7.01 -10.94
N GLU A 219 -2.11 7.32 -11.03
CA GLU A 219 -2.60 8.42 -11.90
C GLU A 219 -2.07 9.78 -11.44
N VAL A 220 -2.14 10.09 -10.15
CA VAL A 220 -1.66 11.37 -9.58
C VAL A 220 -0.15 11.55 -9.77
N CYS A 221 0.62 10.47 -9.64
CA CYS A 221 2.08 10.48 -9.76
C CYS A 221 2.57 10.25 -11.18
N ASP A 222 1.69 9.89 -12.12
CA ASP A 222 2.03 9.48 -13.48
C ASP A 222 3.05 8.32 -13.53
N LEU A 223 2.91 7.35 -12.62
CA LEU A 223 3.72 6.14 -12.54
C LEU A 223 2.87 4.91 -12.85
N ASP A 224 3.50 3.84 -13.35
CA ASP A 224 2.79 2.76 -14.01
C ASP A 224 2.71 1.47 -13.18
N ALA A 225 3.38 1.44 -12.01
CA ALA A 225 3.43 0.26 -11.16
C ALA A 225 3.51 0.61 -9.68
N CYS A 226 2.84 -0.18 -8.85
CA CYS A 226 2.84 -0.06 -7.40
C CYS A 226 3.02 -1.45 -6.76
N ASP A 227 3.98 -1.58 -5.84
CA ASP A 227 4.06 -2.72 -4.94
C ASP A 227 3.14 -2.47 -3.76
N PHE A 228 2.11 -3.31 -3.63
CA PHE A 228 1.21 -3.31 -2.49
C PHE A 228 1.74 -4.29 -1.44
N LEU A 229 2.29 -3.73 -0.37
CA LEU A 229 2.93 -4.46 0.71
C LEU A 229 2.00 -4.57 1.91
N GLU A 230 1.69 -5.77 2.31
CA GLU A 230 1.01 -6.07 3.57
C GLU A 230 1.98 -6.78 4.51
N THR A 231 2.20 -6.23 5.71
CA THR A 231 3.07 -6.81 6.74
C THR A 231 2.32 -6.91 8.06
N LYS A 232 2.27 -8.10 8.61
CA LYS A 232 1.67 -8.35 9.92
C LYS A 232 2.75 -8.57 10.96
N PHE A 233 2.79 -7.68 11.94
CA PHE A 233 3.73 -7.76 13.04
C PHE A 233 3.06 -8.28 14.31
N VAL A 234 3.84 -8.95 15.15
CA VAL A 234 3.46 -9.40 16.50
C VAL A 234 4.53 -8.93 17.47
N GLU A 235 4.11 -8.32 18.57
CA GLU A 235 5.04 -7.94 19.65
C GLU A 235 5.22 -9.13 20.62
N TYR A 236 6.45 -9.34 21.07
CA TYR A 236 6.77 -10.28 22.13
C TYR A 236 6.34 -9.70 23.48
N GLU A 237 5.93 -10.56 24.39
CA GLU A 237 5.53 -10.16 25.74
C GLU A 237 6.72 -9.68 26.58
N SER A 238 7.94 -10.17 26.28
CA SER A 238 9.15 -9.80 27.01
C SER A 238 10.41 -9.97 26.14
N GLU A 239 11.54 -9.41 26.64
CA GLU A 239 12.86 -9.62 26.06
C GLU A 239 13.27 -11.10 26.10
N GLU A 240 12.93 -11.81 27.17
CA GLU A 240 13.22 -13.24 27.30
C GLU A 240 12.53 -14.05 26.20
N ALA A 241 11.26 -13.74 25.93
CA ALA A 241 10.52 -14.39 24.83
C ALA A 241 11.13 -14.07 23.47
N PHE A 242 11.55 -12.82 23.25
CA PHE A 242 12.28 -12.43 22.05
C PHE A 242 13.61 -13.20 21.90
N ARG A 243 14.41 -13.29 22.96
CA ARG A 243 15.71 -13.98 22.95
C ARG A 243 15.59 -15.49 22.79
N ALA A 244 14.50 -16.08 23.28
CA ALA A 244 14.25 -17.50 23.17
C ALA A 244 13.81 -17.97 21.77
N ASP A 245 13.34 -17.05 20.91
CA ASP A 245 12.84 -17.35 19.56
C ASP A 245 13.94 -17.14 18.51
N GLY A 246 14.70 -18.18 18.20
CA GLY A 246 15.71 -18.18 17.14
C GLY A 246 16.98 -17.38 17.47
N THR A 247 17.37 -16.46 16.60
CA THR A 247 18.54 -15.58 16.76
C THR A 247 18.13 -14.17 17.19
N PHE A 248 19.08 -13.25 17.33
CA PHE A 248 18.74 -11.84 17.58
C PHE A 248 18.02 -11.19 16.37
N GLN A 249 18.30 -11.65 15.16
CA GLN A 249 17.79 -11.09 13.90
C GLN A 249 16.56 -11.82 13.34
N THR A 250 16.43 -13.11 13.62
CA THR A 250 15.37 -13.95 13.02
C THR A 250 14.72 -14.88 14.05
N THR A 251 13.44 -15.17 13.84
CA THR A 251 12.72 -16.23 14.57
C THR A 251 13.30 -17.60 14.26
N ALA A 252 12.87 -18.63 14.99
CA ALA A 252 13.23 -20.02 14.71
C ALA A 252 12.81 -20.46 13.29
N ASP A 253 11.72 -19.88 12.75
CA ASP A 253 11.23 -20.11 11.37
C ASP A 253 11.88 -19.19 10.33
N GLY A 254 12.89 -18.39 10.71
CA GLY A 254 13.63 -17.53 9.81
C GLY A 254 12.96 -16.19 9.46
N GLN A 255 11.88 -15.81 10.13
CA GLN A 255 11.22 -14.51 9.92
C GLN A 255 12.00 -13.38 10.61
N PRO A 256 12.04 -12.17 10.04
CA PRO A 256 12.72 -11.03 10.65
C PRO A 256 12.15 -10.66 12.02
N LYS A 257 13.05 -10.27 12.90
CA LYS A 257 12.77 -9.70 14.23
C LYS A 257 13.43 -8.35 14.37
N GLY A 258 12.94 -7.56 15.33
CA GLY A 258 13.57 -6.28 15.63
C GLY A 258 13.04 -5.65 16.90
N ILE A 259 13.52 -4.44 17.14
CA ILE A 259 13.29 -3.70 18.38
C ILE A 259 12.96 -2.26 18.02
N TYR A 260 12.07 -1.65 18.78
CA TYR A 260 11.91 -0.20 18.78
C TYR A 260 11.91 0.33 20.23
N LEU A 261 12.32 1.59 20.36
CA LEU A 261 12.24 2.36 21.61
C LEU A 261 11.07 3.33 21.50
N GLN A 262 10.31 3.46 22.57
CA GLN A 262 9.22 4.41 22.69
C GLN A 262 9.57 5.50 23.67
N PHE A 263 9.44 6.75 23.24
CA PHE A 263 9.71 7.94 24.04
C PHE A 263 8.46 8.82 24.15
N LEU A 264 8.39 9.60 25.22
CA LEU A 264 7.44 10.69 25.38
C LEU A 264 8.17 12.02 25.18
N THR A 265 7.72 12.75 24.18
CA THR A 265 8.02 14.17 23.99
C THR A 265 6.71 14.94 24.17
N ASP A 266 6.37 15.89 23.35
CA ASP A 266 5.01 16.46 23.29
C ASP A 266 4.00 15.39 22.84
N THR A 267 4.46 14.40 22.07
CA THR A 267 3.71 13.22 21.64
C THR A 267 4.54 11.95 21.82
N VAL A 268 3.94 10.79 21.60
CA VAL A 268 4.67 9.51 21.59
C VAL A 268 5.50 9.42 20.31
N VAL A 269 6.80 9.14 20.46
CA VAL A 269 7.77 8.99 19.35
C VAL A 269 8.38 7.59 19.42
N TYR A 270 8.61 7.01 18.26
CA TYR A 270 9.23 5.70 18.10
C TYR A 270 10.57 5.84 17.39
N GLU A 271 11.58 5.18 17.95
CA GLU A 271 12.90 5.02 17.33
C GLU A 271 13.11 3.54 17.02
N TYR A 272 13.44 3.23 15.78
CA TYR A 272 13.56 1.85 15.30
C TYR A 272 15.03 1.46 15.20
N ALA A 273 15.39 0.33 15.78
CA ALA A 273 16.70 -0.25 15.56
C ALA A 273 16.94 -0.49 14.06
N PRO A 274 18.18 -0.37 13.57
CA PRO A 274 18.48 -0.67 12.17
C PRO A 274 18.01 -2.10 11.82
N PHE A 275 17.36 -2.24 10.68
CA PHE A 275 16.79 -3.53 10.26
C PHE A 275 17.89 -4.58 10.11
N GLN A 276 17.68 -5.77 10.72
CA GLN A 276 18.66 -6.87 10.72
C GLN A 276 20.02 -6.52 11.33
N CYS A 277 20.08 -5.56 12.28
CA CYS A 277 21.32 -5.26 13.00
C CYS A 277 21.73 -6.44 13.91
N THR A 278 23.01 -6.57 14.16
CA THR A 278 23.55 -7.48 15.18
C THR A 278 23.22 -6.95 16.59
N GLU A 279 23.39 -7.78 17.62
CA GLU A 279 23.19 -7.37 19.00
C GLU A 279 24.16 -6.25 19.42
N GLU A 280 25.41 -6.32 18.95
CA GLU A 280 26.44 -5.29 19.21
C GLU A 280 26.05 -3.95 18.56
N GLU A 281 25.55 -3.99 17.33
CA GLU A 281 25.08 -2.79 16.61
C GLU A 281 23.84 -2.20 17.31
N TYR A 282 22.92 -3.04 17.77
CA TYR A 282 21.76 -2.62 18.56
C TYR A 282 22.18 -1.90 19.86
N VAL A 283 23.08 -2.49 20.65
CA VAL A 283 23.56 -1.88 21.90
C VAL A 283 24.24 -0.52 21.63
N ALA A 284 25.03 -0.43 20.56
CA ALA A 284 25.65 0.82 20.17
C ALA A 284 24.65 1.88 19.71
N TRP A 285 23.59 1.45 19.00
CA TRP A 285 22.50 2.31 18.57
C TRP A 285 21.63 2.75 19.75
N GLU A 286 21.19 1.83 20.60
CA GLU A 286 20.36 2.10 21.78
C GLU A 286 21.03 3.16 22.69
N LYS A 287 22.31 3.00 22.96
CA LYS A 287 23.08 3.97 23.75
C LYS A 287 23.05 5.39 23.18
N LYS A 288 22.97 5.53 21.85
CA LYS A 288 22.86 6.84 21.18
C LYS A 288 21.45 7.42 21.27
N GLN A 289 20.43 6.54 21.35
CA GLN A 289 19.03 6.96 21.44
C GLN A 289 18.60 7.30 22.86
N MET A 290 19.25 6.72 23.88
CA MET A 290 18.99 7.01 25.30
C MET A 290 19.62 8.35 25.68
N ASP A 291 18.98 9.42 25.21
CA ASP A 291 19.32 10.82 25.50
C ASP A 291 18.43 11.38 26.63
N ASP A 292 18.28 12.70 26.69
CA ASP A 292 17.44 13.38 27.70
C ASP A 292 15.93 13.20 27.50
N ARG A 293 15.48 12.46 26.46
CA ARG A 293 14.05 12.19 26.22
C ARG A 293 13.50 11.20 27.24
N SER A 294 12.22 11.36 27.58
CA SER A 294 11.52 10.45 28.50
C SER A 294 11.29 9.09 27.83
N TRP A 295 12.14 8.12 28.11
CA TRP A 295 11.93 6.73 27.67
C TRP A 295 10.71 6.12 28.37
N ILE A 296 9.85 5.43 27.60
CA ILE A 296 8.64 4.75 28.09
C ILE A 296 8.89 3.25 28.15
N LYS A 297 9.24 2.64 27.00
CA LYS A 297 9.49 1.19 26.91
C LYS A 297 10.38 0.85 25.72
N THR A 298 11.02 -0.30 25.81
CA THR A 298 11.57 -1.05 24.69
C THR A 298 10.55 -2.13 24.29
N ALA A 299 10.28 -2.26 23.00
CA ALA A 299 9.38 -3.27 22.50
C ALA A 299 10.06 -4.13 21.43
N TYR A 300 9.77 -5.39 21.48
CA TYR A 300 10.35 -6.44 20.67
C TYR A 300 9.27 -6.98 19.74
N TRP A 301 9.57 -7.07 18.44
CA TRP A 301 8.59 -7.50 17.44
C TRP A 301 9.15 -8.59 16.52
N LYS A 302 8.26 -9.31 15.89
CA LYS A 302 8.56 -10.20 14.75
C LYS A 302 7.59 -9.93 13.60
N LEU A 303 8.07 -10.20 12.38
CA LEU A 303 7.21 -10.31 11.21
C LEU A 303 6.50 -11.67 11.26
N ASP A 304 5.18 -11.65 11.33
CA ASP A 304 4.34 -12.85 11.42
C ASP A 304 3.90 -13.33 10.04
N ASP A 305 3.46 -12.39 9.20
CA ASP A 305 3.00 -12.69 7.85
C ASP A 305 3.29 -11.52 6.91
N VAL A 306 3.50 -11.81 5.63
CA VAL A 306 3.83 -10.78 4.63
C VAL A 306 3.35 -11.18 3.24
N SER A 307 2.80 -10.20 2.53
CA SER A 307 2.52 -10.27 1.10
C SER A 307 2.98 -9.00 0.42
N CYS A 308 3.63 -9.14 -0.73
CA CYS A 308 3.98 -8.02 -1.59
C CYS A 308 3.56 -8.37 -3.02
N VAL A 309 2.56 -7.68 -3.53
CA VAL A 309 2.00 -7.94 -4.86
C VAL A 309 2.12 -6.72 -5.75
N LEU A 310 2.40 -6.95 -7.02
CA LEU A 310 2.49 -5.91 -8.03
C LEU A 310 1.10 -5.54 -8.54
N ILE A 311 0.78 -4.24 -8.51
CA ILE A 311 -0.40 -3.66 -9.13
C ILE A 311 0.05 -2.79 -10.30
N LEU A 312 -0.50 -3.01 -11.48
CA LEU A 312 -0.25 -2.16 -12.66
C LEU A 312 -1.32 -1.08 -12.79
N ARG A 313 -0.93 0.08 -13.30
CA ARG A 313 -1.83 1.18 -13.62
C ARG A 313 -2.83 0.77 -14.71
N GLN A 314 -4.09 1.16 -14.53
CA GLN A 314 -5.19 0.89 -15.44
C GLN A 314 -5.81 2.21 -15.96
N PRO A 315 -5.18 2.88 -16.93
CA PRO A 315 -5.65 4.20 -17.42
C PRO A 315 -7.07 4.15 -17.98
N ALA A 316 -7.44 3.05 -18.65
CA ALA A 316 -8.80 2.87 -19.21
C ALA A 316 -9.85 2.79 -18.11
N TRP A 317 -9.57 2.07 -17.03
CA TRP A 317 -10.44 2.05 -15.86
C TRP A 317 -10.57 3.43 -15.24
N PHE A 318 -9.44 4.12 -15.00
CA PHE A 318 -9.48 5.46 -14.41
C PHE A 318 -10.30 6.43 -15.26
N ALA A 319 -10.11 6.42 -16.59
CA ALA A 319 -10.90 7.24 -17.51
C ALA A 319 -12.41 6.96 -17.42
N SER A 320 -12.80 5.69 -17.18
CA SER A 320 -14.22 5.31 -17.07
C SER A 320 -14.87 5.82 -15.78
N VAL A 321 -14.11 6.03 -14.71
CA VAL A 321 -14.62 6.39 -13.36
C VAL A 321 -14.27 7.80 -12.90
N VAL A 322 -13.32 8.49 -13.53
CA VAL A 322 -12.78 9.79 -13.05
C VAL A 322 -13.87 10.84 -12.83
N ASN A 323 -14.92 10.84 -13.65
CA ASN A 323 -16.05 11.76 -13.47
C ASN A 323 -16.74 11.59 -12.11
N LYS A 324 -16.77 10.37 -11.56
CA LYS A 324 -17.33 10.11 -10.23
C LYS A 324 -16.43 10.69 -9.12
N PHE A 325 -15.13 10.81 -9.35
CA PHE A 325 -14.18 11.41 -8.41
C PHE A 325 -14.27 12.94 -8.37
N ILE A 326 -14.42 13.59 -9.53
CA ILE A 326 -14.41 15.05 -9.62
C ILE A 326 -15.78 15.71 -9.32
N THR A 327 -16.85 14.91 -9.25
CA THR A 327 -18.21 15.40 -8.95
C THR A 327 -18.58 15.30 -7.47
N VAL A 328 -17.77 14.67 -6.65
CA VAL A 328 -17.89 14.55 -5.18
C VAL A 328 -16.93 15.54 -4.47
#